data_43f44cd56d42ebb095c6f8697886e74b
#
_entry.id   43f44cd56d42ebb095c6f8697886e74b
#
_cell.length_a   1.000
_cell.length_b   1.000
_cell.length_c   1.000
_cell.angle_alpha   90.00
_cell.angle_beta   90.00
_cell.angle_gamma   90.00
#
_symmetry.space_group_name_H-M   'P 1'
#
loop_
_entity.id
_entity.type
_entity.pdbx_description
1 polymer ?
#
loop_
_entity_poly.entity_id
_entity_poly.type
_entity_poly.pdbx_seq_one_letter_code
_entity_poly.pdbx_strand_id
1 'polypeptide(L)'
;MTRARSRLPLIAAVACATVMVGWQVDAEPTKATMPDIDKLVHYTTVTRGEVTEHIKTTREAIEAVKAGKPIPNGTHFALVDYRDGKVFRYFIMEKGAGWGDEYDENRRTGDWQFQWFKPDGTINAAENTARCQACHSSRADREFLYTFNDIRRFEFE
;
A
#
# COMPACT_ATOMS: atom_id res chain seq x y z
N MET A 1 5.28 63.36 57.53
CA MET A 1 5.37 63.09 56.05
C MET A 1 6.00 61.74 55.86
N THR A 2 5.16 60.70 55.71
CA THR A 2 5.59 59.31 55.64
C THR A 2 5.24 58.76 54.25
N ARG A 3 6.27 58.51 53.45
CA ARG A 3 6.08 57.91 52.05
C ARG A 3 5.88 56.43 52.15
N ALA A 4 4.71 55.99 51.76
CA ALA A 4 4.39 54.56 51.53
C ALA A 4 5.07 54.07 50.25
N ARG A 5 5.88 53.01 50.35
CA ARG A 5 6.47 52.28 49.19
C ARG A 5 5.53 51.15 48.80
N SER A 6 4.91 51.33 47.67
CA SER A 6 4.13 50.30 46.99
C SER A 6 5.08 49.25 46.45
N ARG A 7 4.91 47.98 46.87
CA ARG A 7 5.58 46.80 46.28
C ARG A 7 4.60 46.14 45.31
N LEU A 8 4.91 46.22 44.04
CA LEU A 8 4.20 45.38 43.02
C LEU A 8 4.73 43.94 43.11
N PRO A 9 3.85 42.95 43.08
CA PRO A 9 4.30 41.56 42.95
C PRO A 9 4.67 41.24 41.50
N LEU A 10 5.86 40.67 41.29
CA LEU A 10 6.29 40.08 40.04
C LEU A 10 5.49 38.80 39.85
N ILE A 11 4.60 38.77 38.86
CA ILE A 11 3.95 37.54 38.37
C ILE A 11 4.90 36.91 37.40
N ALA A 12 5.53 35.81 37.79
CA ALA A 12 6.32 34.94 36.90
C ALA A 12 5.35 34.11 36.03
N ALA A 13 5.24 34.45 34.76
CA ALA A 13 4.53 33.66 33.81
C ALA A 13 5.38 32.42 33.45
N VAL A 14 4.99 31.25 33.94
CA VAL A 14 5.55 29.95 33.53
C VAL A 14 4.93 29.59 32.18
N ALA A 15 5.70 29.77 31.11
CA ALA A 15 5.32 29.29 29.78
C ALA A 15 5.50 27.77 29.73
N CYS A 16 4.40 27.05 29.81
CA CYS A 16 4.37 25.60 29.60
C CYS A 16 4.51 25.33 28.11
N ALA A 17 5.71 25.01 27.60
CA ALA A 17 5.94 24.56 26.25
C ALA A 17 5.48 23.12 26.18
N THR A 18 4.27 22.90 25.63
CA THR A 18 3.78 21.56 25.24
C THR A 18 4.55 21.08 24.01
N VAL A 19 5.52 20.20 24.21
CA VAL A 19 6.16 19.47 23.12
C VAL A 19 5.14 18.47 22.57
N MET A 20 4.55 18.78 21.42
CA MET A 20 3.76 17.83 20.64
C MET A 20 4.73 16.82 20.04
N VAL A 21 4.92 15.68 20.70
CA VAL A 21 5.57 14.52 20.12
C VAL A 21 4.56 13.95 19.12
N GLY A 22 4.72 14.31 17.85
CA GLY A 22 3.99 13.67 16.76
C GLY A 22 4.40 12.19 16.70
N TRP A 23 3.49 11.30 17.03
CA TRP A 23 3.68 9.88 16.81
C TRP A 23 3.61 9.67 15.29
N GLN A 24 4.77 9.49 14.66
CA GLN A 24 4.82 8.96 13.33
C GLN A 24 4.49 7.47 13.46
N VAL A 25 3.31 7.10 12.98
CA VAL A 25 2.95 5.69 12.82
C VAL A 25 3.66 5.24 11.55
N ASP A 26 4.86 4.71 11.68
CA ASP A 26 5.50 4.00 10.59
C ASP A 26 4.63 2.76 10.27
N ALA A 27 4.32 2.58 8.99
CA ALA A 27 3.60 1.39 8.57
C ALA A 27 4.51 0.18 8.78
N GLU A 28 4.01 -0.84 9.48
CA GLU A 28 4.74 -2.09 9.66
C GLU A 28 5.01 -2.73 8.29
N PRO A 29 6.23 -3.19 8.02
CA PRO A 29 6.52 -3.97 6.82
C PRO A 29 5.64 -5.21 6.80
N THR A 30 5.04 -5.49 5.65
CA THR A 30 4.30 -6.72 5.42
C THR A 30 5.25 -7.83 4.91
N LYS A 31 4.72 -9.02 4.69
CA LYS A 31 5.50 -10.12 4.09
C LYS A 31 5.65 -9.99 2.58
N ALA A 32 4.88 -9.10 1.94
CA ALA A 32 4.95 -8.92 0.50
C ALA A 32 6.33 -8.37 0.07
N THR A 33 6.92 -9.05 -0.89
CA THR A 33 8.28 -8.81 -1.37
C THR A 33 8.28 -8.12 -2.74
N MET A 34 9.40 -7.47 -3.09
CA MET A 34 9.57 -6.88 -4.42
C MET A 34 9.94 -7.99 -5.41
N PRO A 35 9.07 -8.28 -6.41
CA PRO A 35 9.37 -9.27 -7.44
C PRO A 35 10.32 -8.70 -8.50
N ASP A 36 10.86 -9.58 -9.33
CA ASP A 36 11.50 -9.19 -10.58
C ASP A 36 10.42 -8.72 -11.58
N ILE A 37 10.25 -7.41 -11.65
CA ILE A 37 9.20 -6.75 -12.46
C ILE A 37 9.30 -7.09 -13.95
N ASP A 38 10.50 -7.35 -14.46
CA ASP A 38 10.71 -7.61 -15.88
C ASP A 38 10.26 -9.03 -16.27
N LYS A 39 10.19 -9.94 -15.31
CA LYS A 39 9.66 -11.30 -15.52
C LYS A 39 8.14 -11.39 -15.46
N LEU A 40 7.47 -10.33 -14.99
CA LEU A 40 6.01 -10.31 -14.92
C LEU A 40 5.40 -9.91 -16.26
N VAL A 41 4.31 -10.58 -16.61
CA VAL A 41 3.50 -10.27 -17.80
C VAL A 41 2.71 -8.99 -17.57
N HIS A 42 2.87 -8.00 -18.44
CA HIS A 42 2.04 -6.80 -18.47
C HIS A 42 0.71 -7.14 -19.17
N TYR A 43 -0.40 -7.16 -18.44
CA TYR A 43 -1.68 -7.58 -18.99
C TYR A 43 -2.71 -6.43 -19.15
N THR A 44 -2.50 -5.30 -18.48
CA THR A 44 -3.36 -4.13 -18.66
C THR A 44 -2.68 -2.84 -18.22
N THR A 45 -3.14 -1.73 -18.77
CA THR A 45 -2.72 -0.38 -18.40
C THR A 45 -3.94 0.43 -17.96
N VAL A 46 -3.80 1.15 -16.87
CA VAL A 46 -4.80 2.09 -16.36
C VAL A 46 -4.21 3.49 -16.39
N THR A 47 -4.91 4.43 -17.05
CA THR A 47 -4.48 5.84 -17.10
C THR A 47 -5.50 6.73 -16.40
N ARG A 48 -5.03 7.61 -15.51
CA ARG A 48 -5.83 8.59 -14.78
C ARG A 48 -5.11 9.94 -14.78
N GLY A 49 -5.56 10.84 -15.66
CA GLY A 49 -4.85 12.11 -15.88
C GLY A 49 -3.43 11.85 -16.37
N GLU A 50 -2.43 12.38 -15.67
CA GLU A 50 -1.02 12.24 -16.01
C GLU A 50 -0.36 10.96 -15.43
N VAL A 51 -1.12 10.17 -14.67
CA VAL A 51 -0.62 8.93 -14.08
C VAL A 51 -0.94 7.75 -15.00
N THR A 52 0.08 6.98 -15.37
CA THR A 52 -0.07 5.72 -16.10
C THR A 52 0.38 4.56 -15.22
N GLU A 53 -0.48 3.59 -15.04
CA GLU A 53 -0.25 2.42 -14.20
C GLU A 53 -0.19 1.16 -15.08
N HIS A 54 0.97 0.52 -15.15
CA HIS A 54 1.11 -0.80 -15.77
C HIS A 54 0.84 -1.87 -14.73
N ILE A 55 -0.13 -2.73 -15.01
CA ILE A 55 -0.49 -3.82 -14.11
C ILE A 55 0.10 -5.12 -14.66
N LYS A 56 0.90 -5.76 -13.82
CA LYS A 56 1.67 -6.95 -14.20
C LYS A 56 1.45 -8.08 -13.20
N THR A 57 1.55 -9.33 -13.68
CA THR A 57 1.51 -10.51 -12.81
C THR A 57 2.22 -11.70 -13.47
N THR A 58 2.26 -12.84 -12.79
CA THR A 58 2.83 -14.05 -13.35
C THR A 58 1.91 -14.68 -14.43
N ARG A 59 2.49 -15.42 -15.35
CA ARG A 59 1.74 -16.19 -16.38
C ARG A 59 0.76 -17.17 -15.72
N GLU A 60 1.22 -17.86 -14.68
CA GLU A 60 0.46 -18.87 -13.95
C GLU A 60 -0.80 -18.26 -13.29
N ALA A 61 -0.71 -17.03 -12.79
CA ALA A 61 -1.86 -16.32 -12.23
C ALA A 61 -2.90 -16.01 -13.32
N ILE A 62 -2.47 -15.56 -14.49
CA ILE A 62 -3.35 -15.29 -15.61
C ILE A 62 -4.07 -16.59 -16.04
N GLU A 63 -3.32 -17.66 -16.20
CA GLU A 63 -3.86 -18.98 -16.59
C GLU A 63 -4.84 -19.52 -15.53
N ALA A 64 -4.54 -19.36 -14.24
CA ALA A 64 -5.44 -19.79 -13.17
C ALA A 64 -6.77 -19.01 -13.21
N VAL A 65 -6.74 -17.68 -13.35
CA VAL A 65 -7.95 -16.85 -13.46
C VAL A 65 -8.77 -17.22 -14.71
N LYS A 66 -8.13 -17.41 -15.87
CA LYS A 66 -8.81 -17.82 -17.11
C LYS A 66 -9.44 -19.19 -16.98
N ALA A 67 -8.83 -20.10 -16.23
CA ALA A 67 -9.33 -21.44 -15.96
C ALA A 67 -10.37 -21.50 -14.83
N GLY A 68 -10.70 -20.39 -14.18
CA GLY A 68 -11.58 -20.33 -13.02
C GLY A 68 -11.03 -21.06 -11.79
N LYS A 69 -9.71 -21.15 -11.68
CA LYS A 69 -8.99 -21.78 -10.57
C LYS A 69 -8.49 -20.71 -9.58
N PRO A 70 -8.29 -21.07 -8.31
CA PRO A 70 -7.65 -20.18 -7.35
C PRO A 70 -6.26 -19.74 -7.84
N ILE A 71 -5.93 -18.48 -7.58
CA ILE A 71 -4.60 -17.94 -7.86
C ILE A 71 -3.58 -18.62 -6.92
N PRO A 72 -2.44 -19.11 -7.43
CA PRO A 72 -1.45 -19.81 -6.62
C PRO A 72 -0.84 -18.92 -5.52
N ASN A 73 -0.40 -19.53 -4.40
CA ASN A 73 0.46 -18.86 -3.44
C ASN A 73 1.83 -18.53 -4.07
N GLY A 74 2.45 -17.46 -3.61
CA GLY A 74 3.68 -16.90 -4.20
C GLY A 74 3.41 -16.01 -5.42
N THR A 75 2.14 -15.82 -5.80
CA THR A 75 1.80 -14.90 -6.88
C THR A 75 1.97 -13.45 -6.46
N HIS A 76 2.64 -12.68 -7.33
CA HIS A 76 2.71 -11.23 -7.23
C HIS A 76 1.83 -10.56 -8.27
N PHE A 77 1.12 -9.53 -7.85
CA PHE A 77 0.59 -8.48 -8.71
C PHE A 77 1.36 -7.20 -8.46
N ALA A 78 1.86 -6.60 -9.52
CA ALA A 78 2.59 -5.36 -9.46
C ALA A 78 1.84 -4.27 -10.23
N LEU A 79 1.53 -3.18 -9.55
CA LEU A 79 1.13 -1.93 -10.16
C LEU A 79 2.37 -1.05 -10.22
N VAL A 80 2.83 -0.76 -11.43
CA VAL A 80 3.96 0.15 -11.70
C VAL A 80 3.39 1.51 -12.06
N ASP A 81 3.51 2.47 -11.14
CA ASP A 81 3.01 3.85 -11.30
C ASP A 81 4.08 4.68 -12.03
N TYR A 82 3.72 5.18 -13.22
CA TYR A 82 4.56 6.07 -14.02
C TYR A 82 4.02 7.50 -13.97
N ARG A 83 4.94 8.46 -13.81
CA ARG A 83 4.70 9.90 -13.92
C ARG A 83 5.77 10.52 -14.77
N ASP A 84 5.40 11.36 -15.72
CA ASP A 84 6.33 11.96 -16.69
C ASP A 84 7.27 10.92 -17.37
N GLY A 85 6.71 9.72 -17.67
CA GLY A 85 7.43 8.62 -18.30
C GLY A 85 8.46 7.91 -17.43
N LYS A 86 8.51 8.22 -16.11
CA LYS A 86 9.43 7.60 -15.16
C LYS A 86 8.66 6.80 -14.10
N VAL A 87 9.25 5.69 -13.64
CA VAL A 87 8.70 4.96 -12.52
C VAL A 87 8.73 5.86 -11.29
N PHE A 88 7.55 6.07 -10.71
CA PHE A 88 7.36 6.84 -9.49
C PHE A 88 7.33 5.95 -8.24
N ARG A 89 6.71 4.75 -8.35
CA ARG A 89 6.61 3.77 -7.26
C ARG A 89 6.06 2.43 -7.77
N TYR A 90 6.12 1.43 -6.89
CA TYR A 90 5.47 0.15 -7.10
C TYR A 90 4.49 -0.13 -5.95
N PHE A 91 3.31 -0.60 -6.29
CA PHE A 91 2.41 -1.26 -5.35
C PHE A 91 2.44 -2.75 -5.64
N ILE A 92 2.83 -3.52 -4.65
CA ILE A 92 2.89 -4.97 -4.75
C ILE A 92 1.80 -5.59 -3.89
N MET A 93 1.12 -6.58 -4.44
CA MET A 93 0.17 -7.45 -3.78
C MET A 93 0.68 -8.87 -3.97
N GLU A 94 0.97 -9.57 -2.87
CA GLU A 94 1.49 -10.93 -2.90
C GLU A 94 0.59 -11.87 -2.10
N LYS A 95 0.38 -13.08 -2.62
CA LYS A 95 -0.43 -14.14 -1.99
C LYS A 95 0.46 -15.15 -1.30
N GLY A 96 0.29 -15.32 0.01
CA GLY A 96 1.02 -16.32 0.78
C GLY A 96 0.08 -17.20 1.59
N ALA A 97 0.40 -18.49 1.73
CA ALA A 97 -0.43 -19.42 2.48
C ALA A 97 -0.62 -19.01 3.94
N GLY A 98 -1.86 -18.82 4.38
CA GLY A 98 -2.20 -18.45 5.75
C GLY A 98 -1.85 -17.00 6.15
N TRP A 99 -1.46 -16.16 5.21
CA TRP A 99 -1.10 -14.77 5.52
C TRP A 99 -2.30 -13.92 5.95
N GLY A 100 -3.51 -14.33 5.57
CA GLY A 100 -4.73 -13.70 6.01
C GLY A 100 -4.99 -13.80 7.51
N ASP A 101 -4.46 -14.83 8.16
CA ASP A 101 -4.66 -15.08 9.60
C ASP A 101 -3.95 -14.06 10.49
N GLU A 102 -3.04 -13.25 9.93
CA GLU A 102 -2.36 -12.15 10.63
C GLU A 102 -3.23 -10.90 10.79
N TYR A 103 -4.39 -10.87 10.14
CA TYR A 103 -5.27 -9.71 10.14
C TYR A 103 -6.62 -10.02 10.77
N ASP A 104 -7.19 -9.03 11.43
CA ASP A 104 -8.57 -9.07 11.85
C ASP A 104 -9.51 -9.29 10.67
N GLU A 105 -10.65 -9.91 10.90
CA GLU A 105 -11.63 -10.27 9.87
C GLU A 105 -12.03 -9.08 9.00
N ASN A 106 -12.14 -7.89 9.59
CA ASN A 106 -12.50 -6.65 8.88
C ASN A 106 -11.39 -6.11 7.95
N ARG A 107 -10.14 -6.55 8.15
CA ARG A 107 -8.98 -6.14 7.35
C ARG A 107 -8.49 -7.24 6.42
N ARG A 108 -9.00 -8.44 6.59
CA ARG A 108 -8.55 -9.62 5.85
C ARG A 108 -8.96 -9.53 4.39
N THR A 109 -7.99 -9.66 3.50
CA THR A 109 -8.16 -9.77 2.05
C THR A 109 -7.72 -11.14 1.57
N GLY A 110 -8.37 -12.21 2.08
CA GLY A 110 -7.87 -13.56 1.90
C GLY A 110 -6.43 -13.68 2.39
N ASP A 111 -5.63 -14.38 1.66
CA ASP A 111 -4.19 -14.56 1.95
C ASP A 111 -3.28 -13.52 1.27
N TRP A 112 -3.85 -12.39 0.84
CA TRP A 112 -3.10 -11.31 0.20
C TRP A 112 -2.53 -10.34 1.22
N GLN A 113 -1.25 -9.94 0.99
CA GLN A 113 -0.61 -8.83 1.66
C GLN A 113 -0.14 -7.80 0.64
N PHE A 114 0.03 -6.55 1.09
CA PHE A 114 0.30 -5.41 0.24
C PHE A 114 1.53 -4.68 0.74
N GLN A 115 2.38 -4.23 -0.18
CA GLN A 115 3.52 -3.39 0.15
C GLN A 115 3.74 -2.33 -0.92
N TRP A 116 4.13 -1.16 -0.48
CA TRP A 116 4.57 -0.09 -1.36
C TRP A 116 6.09 -0.02 -1.37
N PHE A 117 6.67 0.04 -2.60
CA PHE A 117 8.10 0.19 -2.80
C PHE A 117 8.41 1.47 -3.56
N LYS A 118 9.56 2.08 -3.25
CA LYS A 118 10.14 3.19 -3.98
C LYS A 118 10.71 2.71 -5.33
N PRO A 119 11.07 3.65 -6.25
CA PRO A 119 11.66 3.27 -7.53
C PRO A 119 12.96 2.45 -7.43
N ASP A 120 13.70 2.59 -6.34
CA ASP A 120 14.91 1.84 -6.04
C ASP A 120 14.65 0.43 -5.46
N GLY A 121 13.39 0.03 -5.33
CA GLY A 121 12.99 -1.25 -4.76
C GLY A 121 13.00 -1.33 -3.23
N THR A 122 13.31 -0.24 -2.53
CA THR A 122 13.22 -0.21 -1.07
C THR A 122 11.79 0.02 -0.59
N ILE A 123 11.45 -0.55 0.58
CA ILE A 123 10.13 -0.37 1.19
C ILE A 123 9.89 1.11 1.52
N ASN A 124 8.70 1.61 1.20
CA ASN A 124 8.24 2.89 1.72
C ASN A 124 7.43 2.69 3.00
N ALA A 125 8.08 2.86 4.13
CA ALA A 125 7.46 2.71 5.45
C ALA A 125 6.45 3.82 5.81
N ALA A 126 6.38 4.91 5.02
CA ALA A 126 5.41 5.98 5.24
C ALA A 126 3.99 5.63 4.73
N GLU A 127 3.82 4.54 3.96
CA GLU A 127 2.50 4.14 3.43
C GLU A 127 1.81 3.15 4.37
N ASN A 128 0.61 3.48 4.80
CA ASN A 128 -0.24 2.56 5.56
C ASN A 128 -0.96 1.61 4.62
N THR A 129 -0.53 0.35 4.60
CA THR A 129 -1.09 -0.71 3.75
C THR A 129 -2.53 -1.12 4.10
N ALA A 130 -3.04 -0.75 5.29
CA ALA A 130 -4.44 -0.95 5.66
C ALA A 130 -5.41 -0.30 4.66
N ARG A 131 -4.99 0.79 4.00
CA ARG A 131 -5.75 1.44 2.95
C ARG A 131 -5.92 0.54 1.72
N CYS A 132 -4.90 -0.24 1.38
CA CYS A 132 -4.96 -1.20 0.27
C CYS A 132 -5.99 -2.29 0.60
N GLN A 133 -5.91 -2.87 1.80
CA GLN A 133 -6.85 -3.89 2.28
C GLN A 133 -8.29 -3.37 2.27
N ALA A 134 -8.54 -2.17 2.81
CA ALA A 134 -9.88 -1.57 2.87
C ALA A 134 -10.53 -1.43 1.47
N CYS A 135 -9.75 -1.04 0.45
CA CYS A 135 -10.25 -0.98 -0.91
C CYS A 135 -10.43 -2.37 -1.53
N HIS A 136 -9.44 -3.25 -1.41
CA HIS A 136 -9.44 -4.56 -2.05
C HIS A 136 -10.47 -5.53 -1.44
N SER A 137 -10.84 -5.38 -0.16
CA SER A 137 -11.90 -6.17 0.48
C SER A 137 -13.24 -6.12 -0.28
N SER A 138 -13.54 -4.99 -0.96
CA SER A 138 -14.74 -4.85 -1.80
C SER A 138 -14.74 -5.73 -3.06
N ARG A 139 -13.67 -6.49 -3.30
CA ARG A 139 -13.46 -7.36 -4.47
C ARG A 139 -13.24 -8.82 -4.09
N ALA A 140 -13.76 -9.26 -2.96
CA ALA A 140 -13.63 -10.64 -2.49
C ALA A 140 -14.15 -11.68 -3.49
N ASP A 141 -15.21 -11.34 -4.24
CA ASP A 141 -15.79 -12.15 -5.34
C ASP A 141 -14.87 -12.32 -6.55
N ARG A 142 -13.75 -11.62 -6.61
CA ARG A 142 -12.80 -11.56 -7.73
C ARG A 142 -11.36 -11.71 -7.26
N GLU A 143 -11.11 -12.58 -6.31
CA GLU A 143 -9.78 -12.78 -5.72
C GLU A 143 -9.15 -11.46 -5.22
N PHE A 144 -9.99 -10.51 -4.76
CA PHE A 144 -9.58 -9.17 -4.31
C PHE A 144 -8.92 -8.29 -5.39
N LEU A 145 -9.13 -8.60 -6.69
CA LEU A 145 -8.51 -7.89 -7.82
C LEU A 145 -9.48 -6.91 -8.49
N TYR A 146 -9.06 -5.67 -8.67
CA TYR A 146 -9.81 -4.69 -9.47
C TYR A 146 -9.75 -4.99 -10.97
N THR A 147 -8.65 -5.54 -11.44
CA THR A 147 -8.36 -5.84 -12.84
C THR A 147 -8.65 -7.30 -13.22
N PHE A 148 -9.45 -8.00 -12.43
CA PHE A 148 -9.82 -9.41 -12.66
C PHE A 148 -10.41 -9.66 -14.07
N ASN A 149 -11.29 -8.76 -14.52
CA ASN A 149 -11.89 -8.88 -15.84
C ASN A 149 -10.90 -8.61 -16.98
N ASP A 150 -9.86 -7.80 -16.72
CA ASP A 150 -8.80 -7.55 -17.70
C ASP A 150 -7.96 -8.82 -17.89
N ILE A 151 -7.63 -9.52 -16.79
CA ILE A 151 -6.95 -10.83 -16.85
C ILE A 151 -7.77 -11.83 -17.69
N ARG A 152 -9.08 -11.91 -17.44
CA ARG A 152 -9.94 -12.85 -18.19
C ARG A 152 -9.96 -12.60 -19.69
N ARG A 153 -9.80 -11.36 -20.11
CA ARG A 153 -9.78 -10.95 -21.53
C ARG A 153 -8.39 -10.93 -22.15
N PHE A 154 -7.35 -11.02 -21.32
CA PHE A 154 -5.98 -10.96 -21.80
C PHE A 154 -5.63 -12.18 -22.65
N GLU A 155 -4.99 -11.94 -23.78
CA GLU A 155 -4.46 -13.00 -24.65
C GLU A 155 -2.93 -12.89 -24.70
N PHE A 156 -2.25 -14.02 -24.58
CA PHE A 156 -0.81 -14.07 -24.76
C PHE A 156 -0.47 -13.94 -26.25
N GLU A 157 0.51 -13.12 -26.54
CA GLU A 157 1.11 -13.02 -27.87
C GLU A 157 1.99 -14.23 -28.19
#